data_3120ab06df62468e88e81d6cb547abd6
#
_entry.id   3120ab06df62468e88e81d6cb547abd6
#
_cell.length_a   1.000
_cell.length_b   1.000
_cell.length_c   1.000
_cell.angle_alpha   90.00
_cell.angle_beta   90.00
_cell.angle_gamma   90.00
#
_symmetry.space_group_name_H-M   'P 1'
#
loop_
_entity.id
_entity.type
_entity.pdbx_description
1 polymer ?
#
loop_
_entity_poly.entity_id
_entity_poly.type
_entity_poly.pdbx_seq_one_letter_code
_entity_poly.pdbx_strand_id
1 'polypeptide(L)'
;MHSGGNASSLPLVGGAPEPTINQLSKPGRRASRFPKLDVPVTEINNPAIRSDKPSLPEVSEHDLVMHYSRLAHRNFAVDVGFYPLGSCTMKYNPRFADYVASLNTFANSHPSTPEAFTQGNLEVLHELEGFLLEITGMDNATFQPPAGASGELTGLLIIKKYLEENNLTNKTDIIVPDSAHGTNPASARMAGFNVVEVSTDIRGMVNIDDLRSLVNENTAGLMLTNPNTGGLFEENIMEISNRSEEHTSELQSQFRISY
;
A
#
# COMPACT_ATOMS: atom_id res chain seq x y z
N MET A 1 -24.77 24.27 18.83
CA MET A 1 -23.75 23.74 19.77
C MET A 1 -23.92 22.23 19.79
N HIS A 2 -23.23 21.50 18.93
CA HIS A 2 -23.14 20.04 19.01
C HIS A 2 -21.76 19.72 19.56
N SER A 3 -21.76 19.15 20.77
CA SER A 3 -20.58 18.62 21.43
C SER A 3 -20.04 17.46 20.63
N GLY A 4 -18.85 17.64 20.07
CA GLY A 4 -18.11 16.56 19.43
C GLY A 4 -17.91 15.41 20.42
N GLY A 5 -18.41 14.25 20.06
CA GLY A 5 -18.15 13.00 20.77
C GLY A 5 -16.64 12.73 20.69
N ASN A 6 -16.01 12.68 21.86
CA ASN A 6 -14.66 12.20 22.02
C ASN A 6 -14.57 10.80 21.39
N ALA A 7 -13.74 10.67 20.33
CA ALA A 7 -13.22 9.38 19.96
C ALA A 7 -12.63 8.76 21.22
N SER A 8 -13.18 7.64 21.65
CA SER A 8 -12.75 6.92 22.84
C SER A 8 -11.26 6.60 22.67
N SER A 9 -10.43 7.43 23.27
CA SER A 9 -9.03 7.07 23.51
C SER A 9 -9.07 5.76 24.29
N LEU A 10 -8.58 4.69 23.69
CA LEU A 10 -8.27 3.46 24.43
C LEU A 10 -7.49 3.88 25.67
N PRO A 11 -7.84 3.41 26.87
CA PRO A 11 -7.16 3.82 28.07
C PRO A 11 -5.68 3.48 27.93
N LEU A 12 -4.86 4.51 27.85
CA LEU A 12 -3.41 4.38 28.01
C LEU A 12 -3.20 3.73 29.38
N VAL A 13 -2.86 2.47 29.40
CA VAL A 13 -2.55 1.75 30.63
C VAL A 13 -1.34 2.42 31.25
N GLY A 14 -1.57 3.20 32.33
CA GLY A 14 -0.58 3.81 33.19
C GLY A 14 0.39 4.79 32.50
N GLY A 15 0.27 6.07 32.80
CA GLY A 15 0.97 7.22 32.22
C GLY A 15 2.50 7.27 32.27
N ALA A 16 3.21 6.21 32.65
CA ALA A 16 4.68 6.17 32.59
C ALA A 16 5.14 5.56 31.25
N PRO A 17 6.19 6.12 30.62
CA PRO A 17 6.80 5.52 29.45
C PRO A 17 7.33 4.12 29.76
N GLU A 18 7.13 3.18 28.83
CA GLU A 18 7.72 1.84 28.95
C GLU A 18 9.25 1.98 28.91
N PRO A 19 9.99 1.38 29.88
CA PRO A 19 11.44 1.42 29.83
C PRO A 19 11.96 0.71 28.60
N THR A 20 13.09 1.14 28.06
CA THR A 20 13.72 0.45 26.94
C THR A 20 14.18 -0.95 27.35
N ILE A 21 14.30 -1.87 26.38
CA ILE A 21 14.78 -3.22 26.67
C ILE A 21 16.19 -3.22 27.28
N ASN A 22 17.02 -2.24 26.95
CA ASN A 22 18.36 -2.04 27.54
C ASN A 22 18.28 -1.66 29.03
N GLN A 23 17.29 -0.86 29.43
CA GLN A 23 17.08 -0.49 30.83
C GLN A 23 16.58 -1.67 31.68
N LEU A 24 15.96 -2.66 31.05
CA LEU A 24 15.52 -3.92 31.68
C LEU A 24 16.65 -4.94 31.80
N SER A 25 17.78 -4.72 31.13
CA SER A 25 18.90 -5.63 31.10
C SER A 25 19.51 -5.87 32.51
N LYS A 26 19.74 -7.12 32.84
CA LYS A 26 20.43 -7.55 34.06
C LYS A 26 21.45 -8.62 33.69
N PRO A 27 22.73 -8.46 34.08
CA PRO A 27 23.77 -9.42 33.73
C PRO A 27 23.40 -10.86 34.08
N GLY A 28 23.69 -11.77 33.18
CA GLY A 28 23.45 -13.20 33.34
C GLY A 28 22.07 -13.70 32.97
N ARG A 29 21.10 -12.81 32.63
CA ARG A 29 19.78 -13.22 32.14
C ARG A 29 19.82 -13.61 30.68
N ARG A 30 18.99 -14.56 30.28
CA ARG A 30 18.86 -15.02 28.90
C ARG A 30 17.41 -15.31 28.57
N ALA A 31 16.94 -14.81 27.44
CA ALA A 31 15.58 -15.06 26.94
C ALA A 31 15.49 -16.39 26.15
N SER A 32 16.59 -16.83 25.54
CA SER A 32 16.64 -18.08 24.78
C SER A 32 17.95 -18.82 25.02
N ARG A 33 17.93 -20.11 24.73
CA ARG A 33 19.13 -20.94 24.70
C ARG A 33 19.33 -21.45 23.29
N PHE A 34 20.40 -21.05 22.66
CA PHE A 34 20.78 -21.61 21.37
C PHE A 34 21.34 -23.02 21.57
N PRO A 35 21.12 -23.95 20.64
CA PRO A 35 21.78 -25.24 20.65
C PRO A 35 23.31 -25.04 20.54
N LYS A 36 24.07 -26.04 20.93
CA LYS A 36 25.50 -26.03 20.69
C LYS A 36 25.75 -26.04 19.17
N LEU A 37 26.82 -25.37 18.77
CA LEU A 37 27.27 -25.45 17.37
C LEU A 37 27.60 -26.90 17.03
N ASP A 38 27.09 -27.38 15.93
CA ASP A 38 27.32 -28.71 15.35
C ASP A 38 28.45 -28.69 14.30
N VAL A 39 29.08 -27.51 14.12
CA VAL A 39 30.18 -27.29 13.23
C VAL A 39 31.43 -26.84 14.03
N PRO A 40 32.65 -27.15 13.57
CA PRO A 40 33.88 -26.65 14.19
C PRO A 40 33.91 -25.12 14.19
N VAL A 41 34.28 -24.55 15.34
CA VAL A 41 34.57 -23.10 15.43
C VAL A 41 35.89 -22.82 14.74
N THR A 42 35.83 -22.03 13.65
CA THR A 42 37.00 -21.56 12.94
C THR A 42 37.37 -20.16 13.41
N GLU A 43 38.60 -19.94 13.83
CA GLU A 43 39.12 -18.61 14.10
C GLU A 43 39.23 -17.83 12.80
N ILE A 44 38.56 -16.72 12.70
CA ILE A 44 38.65 -15.83 11.53
C ILE A 44 39.64 -14.72 11.88
N ASN A 45 40.82 -14.83 11.34
CA ASN A 45 41.90 -13.84 11.53
C ASN A 45 41.72 -12.68 10.52
N ASN A 46 40.79 -11.75 10.84
CA ASN A 46 40.53 -10.59 10.02
C ASN A 46 40.46 -9.33 10.92
N PRO A 47 41.29 -8.30 10.62
CA PRO A 47 41.35 -7.07 11.42
C PRO A 47 40.02 -6.26 11.44
N ALA A 48 39.08 -6.57 10.53
CA ALA A 48 37.75 -5.99 10.53
C ALA A 48 36.76 -6.67 11.52
N ILE A 49 37.20 -7.76 12.18
CA ILE A 49 36.38 -8.42 13.20
C ILE A 49 36.38 -7.59 14.47
N ARG A 50 35.22 -7.36 15.00
CA ARG A 50 35.01 -6.69 16.30
C ARG A 50 35.75 -7.49 17.40
N SER A 51 36.57 -6.80 18.19
CA SER A 51 37.21 -7.36 19.38
C SER A 51 36.25 -7.53 20.54
N ASP A 52 35.28 -6.62 20.68
CA ASP A 52 34.36 -6.61 21.81
C ASP A 52 33.01 -7.26 21.45
N LYS A 53 32.43 -7.95 22.41
CA LYS A 53 31.10 -8.49 22.24
C LYS A 53 30.10 -7.36 22.06
N PRO A 54 29.09 -7.52 21.16
CA PRO A 54 28.02 -6.52 21.04
C PRO A 54 27.28 -6.38 22.38
N SER A 55 26.99 -5.14 22.76
CA SER A 55 26.25 -4.80 24.00
C SER A 55 24.74 -5.10 23.78
N LEU A 56 24.37 -6.37 23.81
CA LEU A 56 22.98 -6.81 23.71
C LEU A 56 22.33 -6.84 25.10
N PRO A 57 21.02 -6.52 25.21
CA PRO A 57 20.35 -6.59 26.51
C PRO A 57 20.22 -8.02 27.00
N GLU A 58 20.56 -8.24 28.27
CA GLU A 58 20.42 -9.52 28.96
C GLU A 58 19.12 -9.51 29.76
N VAL A 59 18.07 -10.11 29.21
CA VAL A 59 16.72 -10.16 29.78
C VAL A 59 16.22 -11.60 29.85
N SER A 60 15.29 -11.88 30.77
CA SER A 60 14.60 -13.17 30.77
C SER A 60 13.55 -13.23 29.66
N GLU A 61 13.13 -14.43 29.29
CA GLU A 61 12.01 -14.62 28.33
C GLU A 61 10.75 -13.90 28.82
N HIS A 62 10.44 -14.03 30.11
CA HIS A 62 9.29 -13.36 30.71
C HIS A 62 9.38 -11.82 30.55
N ASP A 63 10.52 -11.21 30.90
CA ASP A 63 10.72 -9.76 30.77
C ASP A 63 10.60 -9.32 29.29
N LEU A 64 11.13 -10.13 28.36
CA LEU A 64 11.08 -9.87 26.92
C LEU A 64 9.64 -9.87 26.41
N VAL A 65 8.89 -10.94 26.70
CA VAL A 65 7.50 -11.09 26.26
C VAL A 65 6.62 -9.99 26.85
N MET A 66 6.75 -9.72 28.16
CA MET A 66 5.96 -8.68 28.84
C MET A 66 6.27 -7.29 28.29
N HIS A 67 7.54 -6.97 28.01
CA HIS A 67 7.93 -5.68 27.44
C HIS A 67 7.29 -5.45 26.07
N TYR A 68 7.46 -6.39 25.14
CA TYR A 68 6.89 -6.24 23.79
C TYR A 68 5.37 -6.34 23.76
N SER A 69 4.75 -7.13 24.65
CA SER A 69 3.28 -7.16 24.78
C SER A 69 2.75 -5.79 25.22
N ARG A 70 3.39 -5.14 26.22
CA ARG A 70 2.99 -3.80 26.65
C ARG A 70 3.19 -2.75 25.56
N LEU A 71 4.26 -2.84 24.77
CA LEU A 71 4.47 -1.97 23.61
C LEU A 71 3.42 -2.21 22.52
N ALA A 72 3.10 -3.46 22.23
CA ALA A 72 2.08 -3.83 21.25
C ALA A 72 0.70 -3.27 21.64
N HIS A 73 0.32 -3.34 22.92
CA HIS A 73 -0.93 -2.76 23.41
C HIS A 73 -1.02 -1.22 23.30
N ARG A 74 0.09 -0.54 23.10
CA ARG A 74 0.13 0.92 22.87
C ARG A 74 0.08 1.29 21.40
N ASN A 75 0.14 0.31 20.51
CA ASN A 75 0.06 0.51 19.07
C ASN A 75 -1.36 0.27 18.55
N PHE A 76 -1.62 0.82 17.37
CA PHE A 76 -2.82 0.47 16.63
C PHE A 76 -2.69 -0.95 16.07
N ALA A 77 -3.78 -1.70 16.10
CA ALA A 77 -3.88 -3.01 15.49
C ALA A 77 -5.28 -3.19 14.90
N VAL A 78 -5.35 -3.75 13.69
CA VAL A 78 -6.62 -3.97 12.98
C VAL A 78 -7.57 -4.93 13.71
N ASP A 79 -7.02 -5.78 14.58
CA ASP A 79 -7.79 -6.71 15.41
C ASP A 79 -8.42 -6.05 16.66
N VAL A 80 -8.00 -4.84 16.99
CA VAL A 80 -8.40 -4.13 18.21
C VAL A 80 -9.33 -2.94 17.89
N GLY A 81 -9.15 -2.33 16.73
CA GLY A 81 -9.93 -1.15 16.34
C GLY A 81 -9.60 -0.67 14.94
N PHE A 82 -10.18 0.47 14.57
CA PHE A 82 -9.88 1.08 13.28
C PHE A 82 -8.42 1.51 13.19
N TYR A 83 -7.79 1.09 12.11
CA TYR A 83 -6.44 1.53 11.78
C TYR A 83 -6.49 2.88 11.04
N PRO A 84 -5.66 3.88 11.43
CA PRO A 84 -5.81 5.25 10.93
C PRO A 84 -5.25 5.48 9.51
N LEU A 85 -4.80 4.43 8.80
CA LEU A 85 -4.25 4.51 7.45
C LEU A 85 -5.19 3.85 6.44
N GLY A 86 -5.37 4.48 5.27
CA GLY A 86 -6.33 4.05 4.25
C GLY A 86 -5.72 3.34 3.05
N SER A 87 -4.58 3.81 2.55
CA SER A 87 -4.03 3.46 1.24
C SER A 87 -3.20 2.17 1.16
N CYS A 88 -3.16 1.36 2.20
CA CYS A 88 -2.41 0.10 2.22
C CYS A 88 -3.28 -1.04 2.76
N THR A 89 -2.71 -2.25 2.81
CA THR A 89 -3.41 -3.47 3.24
C THR A 89 -3.78 -3.48 4.74
N MET A 90 -3.98 -2.32 5.37
CA MET A 90 -4.26 -2.16 6.80
C MET A 90 -5.75 -2.34 7.13
N LYS A 91 -6.43 -3.29 6.49
CA LYS A 91 -7.82 -3.66 6.77
C LYS A 91 -7.84 -4.99 7.50
N TYR A 92 -8.92 -5.24 8.25
CA TYR A 92 -9.11 -6.55 8.88
C TYR A 92 -9.17 -7.62 7.78
N ASN A 93 -8.33 -8.64 7.93
CA ASN A 93 -8.34 -9.83 7.09
C ASN A 93 -8.83 -11.01 7.93
N PRO A 94 -9.83 -11.77 7.48
CA PRO A 94 -10.30 -12.95 8.21
C PRO A 94 -9.16 -13.94 8.47
N ARG A 95 -9.04 -14.41 9.70
CA ARG A 95 -7.94 -15.29 10.12
C ARG A 95 -7.86 -16.58 9.32
N PHE A 96 -8.99 -17.09 8.84
CA PHE A 96 -9.01 -18.28 8.00
C PHE A 96 -8.36 -18.03 6.63
N ALA A 97 -8.44 -16.79 6.10
CA ALA A 97 -7.81 -16.44 4.83
C ALA A 97 -6.28 -16.51 4.94
N ASP A 98 -5.71 -16.00 6.05
CA ASP A 98 -4.27 -16.12 6.34
C ASP A 98 -3.86 -17.60 6.48
N TYR A 99 -4.68 -18.40 7.15
CA TYR A 99 -4.43 -19.84 7.29
C TYR A 99 -4.42 -20.54 5.93
N VAL A 100 -5.44 -20.32 5.08
CA VAL A 100 -5.52 -20.93 3.74
C VAL A 100 -4.36 -20.48 2.87
N ALA A 101 -4.03 -19.18 2.86
CA ALA A 101 -2.89 -18.66 2.10
C ALA A 101 -1.54 -19.26 2.54
N SER A 102 -1.41 -19.67 3.81
CA SER A 102 -0.20 -20.31 4.35
C SER A 102 -0.08 -21.80 4.06
N LEU A 103 -1.10 -22.46 3.51
CA LEU A 103 -1.01 -23.86 3.13
C LEU A 103 0.08 -24.09 2.09
N ASN A 104 0.84 -25.15 2.25
CA ASN A 104 1.99 -25.48 1.37
C ASN A 104 1.63 -25.53 -0.11
N THR A 105 0.42 -25.91 -0.45
CA THR A 105 -0.10 -25.97 -1.83
C THR A 105 -0.17 -24.60 -2.49
N PHE A 106 -0.39 -23.53 -1.72
CA PHE A 106 -0.38 -22.15 -2.20
C PHE A 106 0.96 -21.47 -1.96
N ALA A 107 1.45 -21.49 -0.71
CA ALA A 107 2.61 -20.73 -0.30
C ALA A 107 3.92 -21.19 -0.97
N ASN A 108 4.06 -22.47 -1.32
CA ASN A 108 5.27 -23.05 -1.90
C ASN A 108 5.21 -23.23 -3.42
N SER A 109 4.21 -22.67 -4.11
CA SER A 109 4.17 -22.63 -5.57
C SER A 109 5.22 -21.69 -6.12
N HIS A 110 6.16 -22.20 -6.93
CA HIS A 110 7.14 -21.37 -7.62
C HIS A 110 6.50 -20.78 -8.90
N PRO A 111 6.81 -19.52 -9.28
CA PRO A 111 6.26 -18.91 -10.50
C PRO A 111 6.54 -19.69 -11.80
N SER A 112 7.63 -20.46 -11.84
CA SER A 112 7.99 -21.31 -13.00
C SER A 112 7.47 -22.76 -12.87
N THR A 113 6.58 -23.04 -11.92
CA THR A 113 5.96 -24.38 -11.84
C THR A 113 5.10 -24.60 -13.08
N PRO A 114 5.19 -25.78 -13.74
CA PRO A 114 4.36 -26.08 -14.91
C PRO A 114 2.87 -25.95 -14.58
N GLU A 115 2.10 -25.40 -15.51
CA GLU A 115 0.66 -25.11 -15.36
C GLU A 115 -0.17 -26.32 -14.89
N ALA A 116 0.18 -27.53 -15.33
CA ALA A 116 -0.48 -28.74 -14.89
C ALA A 116 -0.49 -28.97 -13.37
N PHE A 117 0.45 -28.36 -12.65
CA PHE A 117 0.58 -28.48 -11.19
C PHE A 117 0.10 -27.22 -10.42
N THR A 118 -0.40 -26.21 -11.13
CA THR A 118 -0.82 -24.93 -10.53
C THR A 118 -2.29 -24.59 -10.86
N GLN A 119 -3.06 -25.53 -11.32
CA GLN A 119 -4.44 -25.31 -11.78
C GLN A 119 -5.33 -24.68 -10.69
N GLY A 120 -5.21 -25.12 -9.43
CA GLY A 120 -5.96 -24.52 -8.33
C GLY A 120 -5.57 -23.06 -8.05
N ASN A 121 -4.30 -22.68 -8.20
CA ASN A 121 -3.86 -21.30 -8.08
C ASN A 121 -4.42 -20.43 -9.22
N LEU A 122 -4.44 -20.97 -10.44
CA LEU A 122 -4.98 -20.29 -11.61
C LEU A 122 -6.50 -20.13 -11.50
N GLU A 123 -7.22 -21.13 -10.97
CA GLU A 123 -8.65 -21.05 -10.71
C GLU A 123 -9.01 -19.94 -9.72
N VAL A 124 -8.25 -19.82 -8.61
CA VAL A 124 -8.45 -18.73 -7.65
C VAL A 124 -8.25 -17.35 -8.31
N LEU A 125 -7.23 -17.19 -9.15
CA LEU A 125 -6.99 -15.93 -9.87
C LEU A 125 -8.11 -15.65 -10.88
N HIS A 126 -8.56 -16.66 -11.61
CA HIS A 126 -9.64 -16.51 -12.60
C HIS A 126 -10.98 -16.12 -11.96
N GLU A 127 -11.35 -16.78 -10.85
CA GLU A 127 -12.57 -16.41 -10.12
C GLU A 127 -12.47 -15.01 -9.52
N LEU A 128 -11.31 -14.66 -8.94
CA LEU A 128 -11.09 -13.32 -8.40
C LEU A 128 -11.15 -12.24 -9.49
N GLU A 129 -10.60 -12.51 -10.66
CA GLU A 129 -10.73 -11.64 -11.82
C GLU A 129 -12.21 -11.40 -12.15
N GLY A 130 -13.01 -12.44 -12.27
CA GLY A 130 -14.44 -12.34 -12.54
C GLY A 130 -15.18 -11.46 -11.53
N PHE A 131 -14.90 -11.63 -10.23
CA PHE A 131 -15.50 -10.79 -9.19
C PHE A 131 -15.09 -9.31 -9.32
N LEU A 132 -13.81 -9.06 -9.59
CA LEU A 132 -13.32 -7.69 -9.73
C LEU A 132 -13.88 -7.00 -10.98
N LEU A 133 -13.98 -7.69 -12.10
CA LEU A 133 -14.56 -7.15 -13.33
C LEU A 133 -16.04 -6.78 -13.12
N GLU A 134 -16.81 -7.63 -12.45
CA GLU A 134 -18.22 -7.35 -12.12
C GLU A 134 -18.35 -6.11 -11.20
N ILE A 135 -17.50 -5.98 -10.17
CA ILE A 135 -17.55 -4.86 -9.23
C ILE A 135 -17.10 -3.55 -9.87
N THR A 136 -16.10 -3.59 -10.74
CA THR A 136 -15.48 -2.38 -11.30
C THR A 136 -16.06 -1.94 -12.63
N GLY A 137 -16.75 -2.85 -13.33
CA GLY A 137 -17.24 -2.63 -14.70
C GLY A 137 -16.11 -2.58 -15.73
N MET A 138 -14.97 -3.21 -15.44
CA MET A 138 -13.82 -3.32 -16.34
C MET A 138 -13.89 -4.58 -17.20
N ASP A 139 -13.19 -4.58 -18.33
CA ASP A 139 -13.15 -5.72 -19.25
C ASP A 139 -12.06 -6.74 -18.91
N ASN A 140 -10.97 -6.30 -18.29
CA ASN A 140 -9.83 -7.13 -17.95
C ASN A 140 -9.14 -6.63 -16.67
N ALA A 141 -8.45 -7.54 -15.98
CA ALA A 141 -7.63 -7.23 -14.81
C ALA A 141 -6.27 -7.91 -14.89
N THR A 142 -5.29 -7.41 -14.14
CA THR A 142 -3.98 -8.04 -13.95
C THR A 142 -3.60 -8.06 -12.48
N PHE A 143 -3.06 -9.19 -12.03
CA PHE A 143 -2.55 -9.37 -10.66
C PHE A 143 -1.02 -9.31 -10.58
N GLN A 144 -0.35 -8.87 -11.66
CA GLN A 144 1.12 -8.80 -11.71
C GLN A 144 1.71 -7.72 -10.79
N PRO A 145 1.10 -6.52 -10.62
CA PRO A 145 1.65 -5.51 -9.74
C PRO A 145 1.67 -5.98 -8.29
N PRO A 146 2.82 -5.90 -7.58
CA PRO A 146 2.94 -6.42 -6.22
C PRO A 146 2.34 -5.50 -5.15
N ALA A 147 2.04 -4.25 -5.49
CA ALA A 147 1.49 -3.24 -4.57
C ALA A 147 0.79 -2.11 -5.32
N GLY A 148 0.07 -1.22 -4.57
CA GLY A 148 -0.68 -0.11 -5.15
C GLY A 148 0.13 0.80 -6.05
N ALA A 149 1.30 1.29 -5.60
CA ALA A 149 2.17 2.14 -6.41
C ALA A 149 2.62 1.48 -7.73
N SER A 150 2.84 0.16 -7.71
CA SER A 150 3.16 -0.60 -8.93
C SER A 150 1.95 -0.74 -9.83
N GLY A 151 0.73 -0.82 -9.25
CA GLY A 151 -0.53 -0.80 -9.99
C GLY A 151 -0.75 0.52 -10.71
N GLU A 152 -0.52 1.65 -10.01
CA GLU A 152 -0.57 2.99 -10.60
C GLU A 152 0.37 3.11 -11.82
N LEU A 153 1.63 2.73 -11.64
CA LEU A 153 2.62 2.76 -12.71
C LEU A 153 2.22 1.86 -13.87
N THR A 154 1.72 0.65 -13.59
CA THR A 154 1.26 -0.29 -14.64
C THR A 154 0.12 0.31 -15.44
N GLY A 155 -0.89 0.90 -14.78
CA GLY A 155 -1.99 1.59 -15.46
C GLY A 155 -1.49 2.72 -16.37
N LEU A 156 -0.57 3.55 -15.89
CA LEU A 156 0.00 4.64 -16.69
C LEU A 156 0.84 4.14 -17.87
N LEU A 157 1.57 3.03 -17.71
CA LEU A 157 2.30 2.41 -18.82
C LEU A 157 1.35 1.82 -19.88
N ILE A 158 0.21 1.26 -19.46
CA ILE A 158 -0.84 0.80 -20.39
C ILE A 158 -1.42 1.99 -21.15
N ILE A 159 -1.75 3.09 -20.47
CA ILE A 159 -2.23 4.32 -21.10
C ILE A 159 -1.21 4.82 -22.11
N LYS A 160 0.06 4.90 -21.73
CA LYS A 160 1.14 5.34 -22.63
C LYS A 160 1.23 4.48 -23.88
N LYS A 161 1.21 3.16 -23.71
CA LYS A 161 1.28 2.22 -24.82
C LYS A 161 0.07 2.37 -25.75
N TYR A 162 -1.13 2.53 -25.20
CA TYR A 162 -2.33 2.81 -25.96
C TYR A 162 -2.22 4.09 -26.80
N LEU A 163 -1.74 5.18 -26.19
CA LEU A 163 -1.54 6.46 -26.91
C LEU A 163 -0.55 6.33 -28.05
N GLU A 164 0.55 5.60 -27.84
CA GLU A 164 1.54 5.31 -28.88
C GLU A 164 0.94 4.52 -30.05
N GLU A 165 0.19 3.46 -29.78
CA GLU A 165 -0.42 2.59 -30.80
C GLU A 165 -1.51 3.30 -31.62
N ASN A 166 -2.17 4.29 -31.02
CA ASN A 166 -3.20 5.09 -31.69
C ASN A 166 -2.67 6.42 -32.28
N ASN A 167 -1.35 6.62 -32.30
CA ASN A 167 -0.69 7.84 -32.82
C ASN A 167 -1.11 9.14 -32.09
N LEU A 168 -1.47 9.02 -30.80
CA LEU A 168 -1.85 10.14 -29.92
C LEU A 168 -0.65 10.63 -29.08
N THR A 169 0.52 10.71 -29.68
CA THR A 169 1.79 11.02 -29.00
C THR A 169 1.91 12.47 -28.51
N ASN A 170 0.99 13.34 -28.92
CA ASN A 170 0.85 14.69 -28.37
C ASN A 170 0.22 14.74 -26.99
N LYS A 171 -0.44 13.68 -26.56
CA LYS A 171 -1.05 13.56 -25.21
C LYS A 171 0.03 13.17 -24.20
N THR A 172 0.58 14.18 -23.53
CA THR A 172 1.76 14.04 -22.68
C THR A 172 1.49 14.35 -21.20
N ASP A 173 0.31 14.89 -20.88
CA ASP A 173 0.05 15.50 -19.58
C ASP A 173 -0.94 14.66 -18.76
N ILE A 174 -0.56 14.33 -17.53
CA ILE A 174 -1.45 13.74 -16.52
C ILE A 174 -1.79 14.82 -15.50
N ILE A 175 -3.08 15.10 -15.35
CA ILE A 175 -3.58 16.02 -14.34
C ILE A 175 -3.69 15.27 -13.01
N VAL A 176 -3.20 15.88 -11.92
CA VAL A 176 -3.17 15.28 -10.59
C VAL A 176 -3.58 16.34 -9.56
N PRO A 177 -4.53 16.09 -8.63
CA PRO A 177 -4.85 17.03 -7.57
C PRO A 177 -3.64 17.34 -6.67
N ASP A 178 -3.53 18.57 -6.20
CA ASP A 178 -2.50 19.02 -5.26
C ASP A 178 -2.55 18.26 -3.92
N SER A 179 -3.73 17.74 -3.55
CA SER A 179 -3.96 16.90 -2.38
C SER A 179 -3.65 15.41 -2.59
N ALA A 180 -3.22 15.01 -3.78
CA ALA A 180 -2.97 13.62 -4.11
C ALA A 180 -1.80 13.03 -3.30
N HIS A 181 -1.84 11.71 -3.11
CA HIS A 181 -0.72 10.99 -2.53
C HIS A 181 0.53 11.13 -3.41
N GLY A 182 1.70 11.27 -2.80
CA GLY A 182 2.96 11.50 -3.53
C GLY A 182 3.33 10.44 -4.59
N THR A 183 2.77 9.23 -4.50
CA THR A 183 2.98 8.18 -5.52
C THR A 183 2.31 8.51 -6.85
N ASN A 184 1.19 9.26 -6.85
CA ASN A 184 0.47 9.60 -8.06
C ASN A 184 1.34 10.42 -9.04
N PRO A 185 1.87 11.61 -8.66
CA PRO A 185 2.76 12.36 -9.53
C PRO A 185 4.09 11.63 -9.80
N ALA A 186 4.58 10.83 -8.87
CA ALA A 186 5.81 10.05 -9.07
C ALA A 186 5.61 8.99 -10.15
N SER A 187 4.52 8.21 -10.10
CA SER A 187 4.20 7.20 -11.10
C SER A 187 3.99 7.81 -12.50
N ALA A 188 3.32 8.97 -12.58
CA ALA A 188 3.14 9.69 -13.85
C ALA A 188 4.49 10.08 -14.47
N ARG A 189 5.40 10.66 -13.69
CA ARG A 189 6.75 11.01 -14.15
C ARG A 189 7.56 9.77 -14.54
N MET A 190 7.48 8.68 -13.78
CA MET A 190 8.17 7.44 -14.11
C MET A 190 7.69 6.82 -15.42
N ALA A 191 6.39 6.93 -15.71
CA ALA A 191 5.83 6.53 -17.00
C ALA A 191 6.20 7.47 -18.15
N GLY A 192 6.82 8.63 -17.86
CA GLY A 192 7.29 9.60 -18.84
C GLY A 192 6.23 10.62 -19.25
N PHE A 193 5.23 10.87 -18.42
CA PHE A 193 4.27 11.96 -18.57
C PHE A 193 4.72 13.21 -17.81
N ASN A 194 4.26 14.38 -18.28
CA ASN A 194 4.29 15.58 -17.48
C ASN A 194 3.18 15.53 -16.43
N VAL A 195 3.43 16.14 -15.29
CA VAL A 195 2.42 16.28 -14.24
C VAL A 195 1.91 17.70 -14.23
N VAL A 196 0.61 17.86 -14.41
CA VAL A 196 -0.10 19.12 -14.32
C VAL A 196 -0.93 19.08 -13.04
N GLU A 197 -0.66 19.99 -12.10
CA GLU A 197 -1.33 20.02 -10.81
C GLU A 197 -2.63 20.81 -10.91
N VAL A 198 -3.75 20.25 -10.44
CA VAL A 198 -5.03 20.92 -10.27
C VAL A 198 -5.24 21.25 -8.80
N SER A 199 -5.65 22.48 -8.52
CA SER A 199 -5.89 22.93 -7.14
C SER A 199 -7.12 22.29 -6.51
N THR A 200 -7.11 22.16 -5.18
CA THR A 200 -8.31 21.84 -4.40
C THR A 200 -9.02 23.11 -3.94
N ASP A 201 -10.35 23.02 -3.76
CA ASP A 201 -11.17 24.10 -3.19
C ASP A 201 -11.04 24.17 -1.66
N ILE A 202 -11.69 25.15 -1.03
CA ILE A 202 -11.70 25.34 0.44
C ILE A 202 -12.29 24.15 1.20
N ARG A 203 -13.02 23.25 0.55
CA ARG A 203 -13.60 22.04 1.14
C ARG A 203 -12.71 20.82 0.95
N GLY A 204 -11.60 20.97 0.24
CA GLY A 204 -10.66 19.90 -0.06
C GLY A 204 -11.08 19.02 -1.26
N MET A 205 -12.01 19.51 -2.09
CA MET A 205 -12.45 18.87 -3.33
C MET A 205 -11.66 19.43 -4.52
N VAL A 206 -11.66 18.74 -5.65
CA VAL A 206 -11.07 19.26 -6.88
C VAL A 206 -11.77 20.55 -7.30
N ASN A 207 -10.99 21.60 -7.58
CA ASN A 207 -11.52 22.84 -8.11
C ASN A 207 -11.89 22.63 -9.58
N ILE A 208 -13.21 22.60 -9.85
CA ILE A 208 -13.75 22.31 -11.20
C ILE A 208 -13.35 23.38 -12.21
N ASP A 209 -13.33 24.66 -11.81
CA ASP A 209 -12.99 25.75 -12.73
C ASP A 209 -11.49 25.72 -13.11
N ASP A 210 -10.65 25.36 -12.15
CA ASP A 210 -9.23 25.15 -12.40
C ASP A 210 -9.04 23.92 -13.31
N LEU A 211 -9.69 22.79 -13.02
CA LEU A 211 -9.65 21.60 -13.87
C LEU A 211 -10.05 21.92 -15.32
N ARG A 212 -11.16 22.69 -15.51
CA ARG A 212 -11.60 23.10 -16.85
C ARG A 212 -10.55 23.89 -17.61
N SER A 213 -9.78 24.71 -16.92
CA SER A 213 -8.74 25.53 -17.53
C SER A 213 -7.49 24.73 -17.93
N LEU A 214 -7.24 23.61 -17.25
CA LEU A 214 -6.05 22.77 -17.43
C LEU A 214 -6.25 21.68 -18.48
N VAL A 215 -7.49 21.19 -18.65
CA VAL A 215 -7.80 20.17 -19.66
C VAL A 215 -7.66 20.75 -21.06
N ASN A 216 -6.80 20.13 -21.88
CA ASN A 216 -6.52 20.57 -23.25
C ASN A 216 -6.14 19.36 -24.14
N GLU A 217 -5.78 19.62 -25.40
CA GLU A 217 -5.42 18.58 -26.39
C GLU A 217 -4.22 17.72 -26.01
N ASN A 218 -3.35 18.20 -25.11
CA ASN A 218 -2.19 17.44 -24.62
C ASN A 218 -2.52 16.58 -23.39
N THR A 219 -3.73 16.69 -22.85
CA THR A 219 -4.14 15.92 -21.68
C THR A 219 -4.29 14.44 -22.05
N ALA A 220 -3.48 13.60 -21.42
CA ALA A 220 -3.51 12.16 -21.55
C ALA A 220 -4.50 11.51 -20.56
N GLY A 221 -4.71 12.13 -19.39
CA GLY A 221 -5.63 11.62 -18.38
C GLY A 221 -5.64 12.41 -17.08
N LEU A 222 -6.58 12.05 -16.21
CA LEU A 222 -6.70 12.56 -14.85
C LEU A 222 -6.46 11.40 -13.87
N MET A 223 -5.58 11.61 -12.90
CA MET A 223 -5.30 10.65 -11.86
C MET A 223 -5.93 11.11 -10.55
N LEU A 224 -7.06 10.52 -10.18
CA LEU A 224 -7.89 10.91 -9.05
C LEU A 224 -8.07 9.74 -8.09
N THR A 225 -7.91 9.99 -6.79
CA THR A 225 -8.26 9.04 -5.72
C THR A 225 -9.60 9.45 -5.11
N ASN A 226 -10.54 8.52 -5.00
CA ASN A 226 -11.86 8.78 -4.41
C ASN A 226 -12.27 7.63 -3.45
N PRO A 227 -12.39 7.87 -2.13
CA PRO A 227 -12.17 9.15 -1.45
C PRO A 227 -10.74 9.64 -1.55
N ASN A 228 -10.56 10.96 -1.47
CA ASN A 228 -9.24 11.58 -1.57
C ASN A 228 -8.36 11.31 -0.32
N THR A 229 -7.12 11.81 -0.31
CA THR A 229 -6.18 11.64 0.80
C THR A 229 -6.70 12.18 2.14
N GLY A 230 -7.58 13.18 2.13
CA GLY A 230 -8.27 13.70 3.29
C GLY A 230 -9.48 12.86 3.75
N GLY A 231 -9.80 11.77 3.06
CA GLY A 231 -10.97 10.91 3.35
C GLY A 231 -12.30 11.48 2.86
N LEU A 232 -12.27 12.46 1.96
CA LEU A 232 -13.44 13.13 1.41
C LEU A 232 -13.83 12.52 0.07
N PHE A 233 -15.10 12.19 -0.11
CA PHE A 233 -15.63 11.77 -1.41
C PHE A 233 -15.85 12.99 -2.30
N GLU A 234 -15.44 12.87 -3.56
CA GLU A 234 -15.60 13.93 -4.56
C GLU A 234 -17.07 14.07 -4.95
N GLU A 235 -17.69 15.18 -4.54
CA GLU A 235 -19.12 15.43 -4.77
C GLU A 235 -19.43 15.61 -6.27
N ASN A 236 -18.49 16.17 -7.01
CA ASN A 236 -18.65 16.49 -8.42
C ASN A 236 -18.04 15.40 -9.34
N ILE A 237 -17.92 14.17 -8.85
CA ILE A 237 -17.23 13.08 -9.59
C ILE A 237 -17.81 12.85 -11.00
N MET A 238 -19.12 13.00 -11.17
CA MET A 238 -19.75 12.84 -12.48
C MET A 238 -19.37 13.95 -13.45
N GLU A 239 -19.25 15.18 -12.97
CA GLU A 239 -18.79 16.29 -13.81
C GLU A 239 -17.31 16.15 -14.17
N ILE A 240 -16.49 15.75 -13.20
CA ILE A 240 -15.07 15.47 -13.40
C ILE A 240 -14.86 14.37 -14.46
N SER A 241 -15.62 13.27 -14.33
CA SER A 241 -15.57 12.14 -15.27
C SER A 241 -15.96 12.59 -16.68
N ASN A 242 -17.09 13.25 -16.83
CA ASN A 242 -17.57 13.72 -18.13
C ASN A 242 -16.57 14.67 -18.79
N ARG A 243 -15.91 15.54 -18.03
CA ARG A 243 -14.91 16.46 -18.54
C ARG A 243 -13.64 15.75 -19.00
N SER A 244 -13.21 14.73 -18.31
CA SER A 244 -12.08 13.92 -18.74
C SER A 244 -12.38 13.15 -20.03
N GLU A 245 -13.65 12.87 -20.31
CA GLU A 245 -14.10 12.16 -21.51
C GLU A 245 -14.35 13.08 -22.71
N GLU A 246 -14.73 14.36 -22.53
CA GLU A 246 -15.02 15.31 -23.62
C GLU A 246 -13.81 15.53 -24.55
N HIS A 247 -12.59 15.46 -24.05
CA HIS A 247 -11.36 15.60 -24.84
C HIS A 247 -10.71 14.25 -25.19
N THR A 248 -11.32 13.15 -24.77
CA THR A 248 -10.90 11.79 -25.07
C THR A 248 -11.96 11.04 -25.87
N SER A 249 -12.67 11.73 -26.78
CA SER A 249 -13.86 11.25 -27.49
C SER A 249 -13.72 9.92 -28.26
N GLU A 250 -12.56 9.26 -28.17
CA GLU A 250 -12.32 7.92 -28.68
C GLU A 250 -11.76 6.96 -27.61
N LEU A 251 -11.56 7.44 -26.38
CA LEU A 251 -11.01 6.65 -25.26
C LEU A 251 -12.11 6.27 -24.25
N GLN A 252 -13.00 5.35 -24.64
CA GLN A 252 -13.91 4.69 -23.71
C GLN A 252 -13.16 3.67 -22.81
N SER A 253 -11.98 3.98 -22.34
CA SER A 253 -11.29 3.16 -21.34
C SER A 253 -11.29 3.87 -20.01
N GLN A 254 -12.29 3.55 -19.19
CA GLN A 254 -12.33 3.95 -17.78
C GLN A 254 -11.26 3.17 -17.03
N PHE A 255 -10.05 3.70 -16.96
CA PHE A 255 -9.03 3.14 -16.06
C PHE A 255 -9.40 3.53 -14.61
N ARG A 256 -10.05 2.63 -13.90
CA ARG A 256 -10.26 2.74 -12.46
C ARG A 256 -9.17 1.96 -11.75
N ILE A 257 -8.26 2.67 -11.09
CA ILE A 257 -7.39 2.05 -10.09
C ILE A 257 -8.16 2.14 -8.77
N SER A 258 -8.64 1.01 -8.27
CA SER A 258 -9.27 0.92 -6.95
C SER A 258 -8.21 0.53 -5.92
N TYR A 259 -8.15 1.27 -4.81
CA TYR A 259 -7.36 0.95 -3.63
C TYR A 259 -8.21 0.23 -2.59
#